data_f3e658bb11c024df2416a3b150f5d70e
#
_entry.id   f3e658bb11c024df2416a3b150f5d70e
#
_cell.length_a   1.000
_cell.length_b   1.000
_cell.length_c   1.000
_cell.angle_alpha   90.00
_cell.angle_beta   90.00
_cell.angle_gamma   90.00
#
_symmetry.space_group_name_H-M   'P 1'
#
loop_
_entity.id
_entity.type
_entity.pdbx_description
1 polymer ?
#
loop_
_entity_poly.entity_id
_entity_poly.type
_entity_poly.pdbx_seq_one_letter_code
_entity_poly.pdbx_strand_id
1 'polypeptide(L)'
;MIFSTATAVSHPNIAFIKYWGNTDDALRLPQNGSISMNLAELTTRTMVTFDSSLPRDIFDLNGVRQSGPSLERVSQHLNLIRGIRGFSVPAHILSESNFPVGAGLASSAAAFAALTVAAVRTAGMEMSEKDLSRLARRGSGSAARSIPPGYVEWLPGSSDIDSYAVSIAPPEHWPLTDCIAIVEDAHKKTGSSEGHLLARTSPLQSARVADAGRRIDLCRNAIQKKDFDLLSQLIELDSNLLHAVAFTSNPPITYWLPQTLVLMQAVK
;
A
#
# COMPACT_ATOMS: atom_id res chain seq x y z
N MET A 1 32.42 -4.16 -4.37
CA MET A 1 31.29 -5.00 -3.87
C MET A 1 30.67 -5.68 -5.08
N ILE A 2 30.55 -6.99 -5.07
CA ILE A 2 29.80 -7.70 -6.12
C ILE A 2 28.33 -7.72 -5.66
N PHE A 3 27.47 -7.03 -6.38
CA PHE A 3 26.03 -7.10 -6.15
C PHE A 3 25.46 -8.25 -6.94
N SER A 4 24.65 -9.09 -6.29
CA SER A 4 23.85 -10.12 -6.97
C SER A 4 22.56 -9.50 -7.49
N THR A 5 21.90 -10.15 -8.43
CA THR A 5 20.53 -9.81 -8.80
C THR A 5 19.58 -10.56 -7.89
N ALA A 6 18.54 -9.90 -7.40
CA ALA A 6 17.49 -10.55 -6.64
C ALA A 6 16.09 -10.17 -7.17
N THR A 7 15.18 -11.12 -7.04
CA THR A 7 13.78 -10.99 -7.43
C THR A 7 12.89 -11.22 -6.22
N ALA A 8 11.83 -10.43 -6.12
CA ALA A 8 10.77 -10.64 -5.14
C ALA A 8 9.40 -10.55 -5.82
N VAL A 9 8.43 -11.25 -5.24
CA VAL A 9 7.01 -11.17 -5.62
C VAL A 9 6.24 -10.67 -4.40
N SER A 10 5.29 -9.79 -4.63
CA SER A 10 4.37 -9.30 -3.62
C SER A 10 2.97 -9.16 -4.19
N HIS A 11 1.99 -9.11 -3.30
CA HIS A 11 0.57 -9.03 -3.62
C HIS A 11 0.02 -7.66 -3.26
N PRO A 12 -0.91 -7.08 -4.06
CA PRO A 12 -1.68 -5.94 -3.60
C PRO A 12 -2.57 -6.36 -2.43
N ASN A 13 -2.99 -5.38 -1.64
CA ASN A 13 -3.87 -5.63 -0.51
C ASN A 13 -5.12 -4.76 -0.61
N ILE A 14 -6.29 -5.33 -0.26
CA ILE A 14 -7.54 -4.60 -0.11
C ILE A 14 -7.80 -4.31 1.36
N ALA A 15 -7.95 -3.04 1.71
CA ALA A 15 -8.15 -2.64 3.10
C ALA A 15 -9.63 -2.68 3.49
N PHE A 16 -9.92 -3.33 4.61
CA PHE A 16 -11.20 -3.34 5.31
C PHE A 16 -11.37 -2.10 6.18
N ILE A 17 -10.32 -1.76 6.94
CA ILE A 17 -10.21 -0.47 7.64
C ILE A 17 -9.11 0.32 6.95
N LYS A 18 -9.47 1.48 6.40
CA LYS A 18 -8.63 2.27 5.51
C LYS A 18 -7.63 3.14 6.26
N TYR A 19 -6.38 3.13 5.80
CA TYR A 19 -5.40 4.17 6.06
C TYR A 19 -5.75 5.42 5.25
N TRP A 20 -5.96 6.57 5.95
CA TRP A 20 -6.23 7.85 5.31
C TRP A 20 -5.78 9.01 6.18
N GLY A 21 -4.83 9.80 5.66
CA GLY A 21 -4.15 10.87 6.39
C GLY A 21 -2.86 10.42 7.10
N ASN A 22 -1.86 11.31 7.10
CA ASN A 22 -0.58 11.11 7.78
C ASN A 22 -0.44 12.06 8.96
N THR A 23 0.24 11.62 10.02
CA THR A 23 0.82 12.47 11.06
C THR A 23 2.19 12.99 10.63
N ASP A 24 2.94 12.20 9.84
CA ASP A 24 4.22 12.57 9.22
C ASP A 24 4.22 12.09 7.77
N ASP A 25 4.31 13.03 6.82
CA ASP A 25 4.28 12.74 5.39
C ASP A 25 5.61 12.16 4.89
N ALA A 26 6.74 12.57 5.45
CA ALA A 26 8.06 12.10 5.04
C ALA A 26 8.30 10.65 5.49
N LEU A 27 7.86 10.30 6.69
CA LEU A 27 7.90 8.96 7.22
C LEU A 27 6.67 8.13 6.84
N ARG A 28 5.64 8.74 6.25
CA ARG A 28 4.32 8.14 5.98
C ARG A 28 3.71 7.49 7.23
N LEU A 29 3.84 8.16 8.38
CA LEU A 29 3.19 7.72 9.61
C LEU A 29 1.69 7.99 9.51
N PRO A 30 0.83 6.98 9.68
CA PRO A 30 -0.60 7.15 9.49
C PRO A 30 -1.26 7.78 10.72
N GLN A 31 -2.36 8.49 10.49
CA GLN A 31 -3.19 9.02 11.60
C GLN A 31 -3.97 7.92 12.32
N ASN A 32 -4.23 6.80 11.65
CA ASN A 32 -4.92 5.63 12.20
C ASN A 32 -4.34 4.34 11.65
N GLY A 33 -4.43 3.28 12.43
CA GLY A 33 -4.13 1.92 11.98
C GLY A 33 -5.07 1.47 10.87
N SER A 34 -4.75 0.33 10.23
CA SER A 34 -5.56 -0.21 9.15
C SER A 34 -5.43 -1.73 9.07
N ILE A 35 -6.48 -2.40 8.56
CA ILE A 35 -6.49 -3.85 8.35
C ILE A 35 -6.83 -4.13 6.89
N SER A 36 -6.15 -5.12 6.29
CA SER A 36 -6.36 -5.56 4.91
C SER A 36 -6.20 -7.07 4.76
N MET A 37 -6.66 -7.62 3.64
CA MET A 37 -6.22 -8.92 3.16
C MET A 37 -5.37 -8.77 1.91
N ASN A 38 -4.43 -9.70 1.69
CA ASN A 38 -3.64 -9.77 0.48
C ASN A 38 -4.40 -10.55 -0.61
N LEU A 39 -4.32 -10.07 -1.86
CA LEU A 39 -5.02 -10.65 -3.01
C LEU A 39 -4.10 -11.65 -3.71
N ALA A 40 -4.28 -12.94 -3.48
CA ALA A 40 -3.36 -13.99 -3.88
C ALA A 40 -3.11 -14.09 -5.40
N GLU A 41 -4.17 -13.90 -6.21
CA GLU A 41 -4.10 -14.04 -7.67
C GLU A 41 -3.44 -12.83 -8.37
N LEU A 42 -3.37 -11.69 -7.68
CA LEU A 42 -2.74 -10.49 -8.19
C LEU A 42 -1.30 -10.40 -7.69
N THR A 43 -0.35 -10.24 -8.61
CA THR A 43 1.07 -10.23 -8.26
C THR A 43 1.82 -9.08 -8.92
N THR A 44 2.81 -8.54 -8.21
CA THR A 44 3.87 -7.74 -8.78
C THR A 44 5.20 -8.44 -8.51
N ARG A 45 5.93 -8.74 -9.59
CA ARG A 45 7.27 -9.31 -9.56
C ARG A 45 8.27 -8.21 -9.86
N THR A 46 9.23 -7.99 -8.96
CA THR A 46 10.26 -6.96 -9.16
C THR A 46 11.64 -7.60 -9.03
N MET A 47 12.49 -7.34 -10.02
CA MET A 47 13.90 -7.69 -10.05
C MET A 47 14.74 -6.42 -9.89
N VAL A 48 15.76 -6.46 -9.06
CA VAL A 48 16.72 -5.35 -8.84
C VAL A 48 18.13 -5.86 -9.08
N THR A 49 18.91 -5.09 -9.84
CA THR A 49 20.36 -5.30 -10.07
C THR A 49 21.09 -3.99 -9.84
N PHE A 50 21.97 -3.93 -8.83
CA PHE A 50 22.89 -2.80 -8.69
C PHE A 50 24.07 -2.97 -9.63
N ASP A 51 24.36 -1.95 -10.47
CA ASP A 51 25.36 -2.00 -11.51
C ASP A 51 26.09 -0.67 -11.62
N SER A 52 27.39 -0.69 -11.31
CA SER A 52 28.26 0.50 -11.34
C SER A 52 28.57 1.01 -12.76
N SER A 53 28.26 0.24 -13.81
CA SER A 53 28.39 0.69 -15.20
C SER A 53 27.27 1.63 -15.64
N LEU A 54 26.16 1.65 -14.92
CA LEU A 54 25.02 2.53 -15.22
C LEU A 54 25.31 3.96 -14.78
N PRO A 55 24.96 4.97 -15.59
CA PRO A 55 25.10 6.38 -15.22
C PRO A 55 24.06 6.85 -14.19
N ARG A 56 22.93 6.16 -14.09
CA ARG A 56 21.80 6.45 -13.20
C ARG A 56 20.88 5.23 -13.07
N ASP A 57 19.91 5.32 -12.16
CA ASP A 57 18.85 4.30 -12.07
C ASP A 57 18.03 4.18 -13.36
N ILE A 58 17.68 2.96 -13.67
CA ILE A 58 16.85 2.57 -14.81
C ILE A 58 15.65 1.80 -14.27
N PHE A 59 14.44 2.19 -14.65
CA PHE A 59 13.21 1.53 -14.22
C PHE A 59 12.33 1.17 -15.40
N ASP A 60 12.05 -0.11 -15.57
CA ASP A 60 11.11 -0.65 -16.54
C ASP A 60 9.89 -1.24 -15.82
N LEU A 61 8.71 -0.81 -16.21
CA LEU A 61 7.43 -1.27 -15.68
C LEU A 61 6.62 -1.90 -16.83
N ASN A 62 6.29 -3.19 -16.72
CA ASN A 62 5.59 -3.96 -17.76
C ASN A 62 6.23 -3.79 -19.15
N GLY A 63 7.56 -3.84 -19.23
CA GLY A 63 8.32 -3.67 -20.45
C GLY A 63 8.46 -2.22 -20.96
N VAL A 64 7.90 -1.24 -20.25
CA VAL A 64 7.97 0.17 -20.65
C VAL A 64 8.94 0.94 -19.76
N ARG A 65 9.93 1.61 -20.37
CA ARG A 65 10.90 2.46 -19.68
C ARG A 65 10.21 3.64 -19.02
N GLN A 66 10.42 3.79 -17.71
CA GLN A 66 9.85 4.86 -16.90
C GLN A 66 10.81 6.05 -16.77
N SER A 67 10.25 7.24 -16.63
CA SER A 67 10.98 8.51 -16.42
C SER A 67 10.17 9.44 -15.51
N GLY A 68 10.75 10.61 -15.17
CA GLY A 68 10.07 11.62 -14.35
C GLY A 68 9.63 11.08 -12.99
N PRO A 69 8.45 11.48 -12.50
CA PRO A 69 7.99 11.17 -11.13
C PRO A 69 7.98 9.69 -10.78
N SER A 70 7.70 8.81 -11.75
CA SER A 70 7.70 7.35 -11.53
C SER A 70 9.09 6.83 -11.18
N LEU A 71 10.10 7.18 -11.99
CA LEU A 71 11.50 6.83 -11.74
C LEU A 71 12.02 7.49 -10.47
N GLU A 72 11.70 8.75 -10.25
CA GLU A 72 12.16 9.52 -9.07
C GLU A 72 11.70 8.87 -7.76
N ARG A 73 10.44 8.43 -7.67
CA ARG A 73 9.91 7.72 -6.49
C ARG A 73 10.65 6.42 -6.23
N VAL A 74 10.95 5.65 -7.27
CA VAL A 74 11.71 4.40 -7.14
C VAL A 74 13.13 4.67 -6.69
N SER A 75 13.82 5.64 -7.30
CA SER A 75 15.19 6.05 -6.93
C SER A 75 15.27 6.57 -5.49
N GLN A 76 14.31 7.40 -5.07
CA GLN A 76 14.24 7.89 -3.68
C GLN A 76 14.12 6.73 -2.69
N HIS A 77 13.28 5.72 -3.01
CA HIS A 77 13.15 4.54 -2.17
C HIS A 77 14.43 3.71 -2.11
N LEU A 78 15.09 3.49 -3.26
CA LEU A 78 16.39 2.82 -3.31
C LEU A 78 17.48 3.57 -2.54
N ASN A 79 17.43 4.90 -2.50
CA ASN A 79 18.37 5.71 -1.73
C ASN A 79 18.27 5.49 -0.22
N LEU A 80 17.10 5.12 0.30
CA LEU A 80 16.95 4.67 1.70
C LEU A 80 17.76 3.39 1.95
N ILE A 81 17.67 2.42 1.04
CA ILE A 81 18.38 1.15 1.13
C ILE A 81 19.89 1.34 0.98
N ARG A 82 20.29 2.17 0.01
CA ARG A 82 21.69 2.57 -0.19
C ARG A 82 22.29 3.22 1.05
N GLY A 83 21.52 4.13 1.67
CA GLY A 83 21.94 4.81 2.90
C GLY A 83 22.13 3.85 4.08
N ILE A 84 21.22 2.86 4.25
CA ILE A 84 21.35 1.85 5.31
C ILE A 84 22.59 0.99 5.11
N ARG A 85 22.91 0.61 3.87
CA ARG A 85 24.04 -0.28 3.56
C ARG A 85 25.36 0.45 3.34
N GLY A 86 25.32 1.78 3.08
CA GLY A 86 26.50 2.61 2.87
C GLY A 86 27.14 2.49 1.48
N PHE A 87 26.33 2.53 0.41
CA PHE A 87 26.81 2.56 -0.98
C PHE A 87 25.96 3.50 -1.85
N SER A 88 26.41 3.78 -3.10
CA SER A 88 25.73 4.71 -4.02
C SER A 88 25.64 4.20 -5.47
N VAL A 89 25.66 2.86 -5.66
CA VAL A 89 25.63 2.25 -6.99
C VAL A 89 24.24 2.38 -7.60
N PRO A 90 24.10 2.80 -8.88
CA PRO A 90 22.84 2.80 -9.60
C PRO A 90 22.24 1.40 -9.75
N ALA A 91 20.94 1.33 -10.03
CA ALA A 91 20.23 0.08 -10.19
C ALA A 91 19.46 0.03 -11.50
N HIS A 92 19.33 -1.18 -12.06
CA HIS A 92 18.30 -1.53 -13.04
C HIS A 92 17.19 -2.27 -12.33
N ILE A 93 15.98 -1.76 -12.46
CA ILE A 93 14.77 -2.30 -11.86
C ILE A 93 13.83 -2.74 -12.98
N LEU A 94 13.43 -4.02 -12.96
CA LEU A 94 12.40 -4.58 -13.82
C LEU A 94 11.22 -4.98 -12.95
N SER A 95 10.06 -4.40 -13.19
CA SER A 95 8.83 -4.70 -12.43
C SER A 95 7.69 -5.05 -13.37
N GLU A 96 7.01 -6.15 -13.07
CA GLU A 96 5.89 -6.67 -13.86
C GLU A 96 4.71 -6.95 -12.95
N SER A 97 3.52 -6.50 -13.34
CA SER A 97 2.26 -6.78 -12.66
C SER A 97 1.31 -7.49 -13.60
N ASN A 98 0.62 -8.53 -13.11
CA ASN A 98 -0.40 -9.26 -13.89
C ASN A 98 -1.78 -8.59 -13.83
N PHE A 99 -1.86 -7.36 -13.31
CA PHE A 99 -3.08 -6.57 -13.20
C PHE A 99 -2.82 -5.11 -13.58
N PRO A 100 -3.89 -4.34 -13.95
CA PRO A 100 -3.74 -2.94 -14.36
C PRO A 100 -3.12 -2.05 -13.28
N VAL A 101 -2.08 -1.31 -13.65
CA VAL A 101 -1.40 -0.35 -12.77
C VAL A 101 -2.16 0.98 -12.78
N GLY A 102 -2.44 1.53 -11.59
CA GLY A 102 -3.13 2.82 -11.47
C GLY A 102 -4.67 2.76 -11.49
N ALA A 103 -5.26 1.59 -11.73
CA ALA A 103 -6.72 1.38 -11.77
C ALA A 103 -7.40 1.27 -10.38
N GLY A 104 -6.71 1.63 -9.31
CA GLY A 104 -7.27 1.57 -7.94
C GLY A 104 -7.04 0.26 -7.19
N LEU A 105 -6.36 -0.72 -7.80
CA LEU A 105 -6.08 -2.06 -7.25
C LEU A 105 -4.83 -2.10 -6.35
N ALA A 106 -4.51 -1.02 -5.65
CA ALA A 106 -3.36 -0.94 -4.75
C ALA A 106 -2.01 -1.36 -5.38
N SER A 107 -1.82 -1.13 -6.69
CA SER A 107 -0.61 -1.51 -7.43
C SER A 107 0.68 -0.96 -6.80
N SER A 108 0.64 0.25 -6.24
CA SER A 108 1.79 0.82 -5.54
C SER A 108 2.16 0.06 -4.27
N ALA A 109 1.20 -0.60 -3.60
CA ALA A 109 1.48 -1.39 -2.41
C ALA A 109 2.32 -2.62 -2.76
N ALA A 110 1.89 -3.42 -3.73
CA ALA A 110 2.63 -4.57 -4.21
C ALA A 110 4.00 -4.17 -4.80
N ALA A 111 4.04 -3.10 -5.62
CA ALA A 111 5.26 -2.64 -6.26
C ALA A 111 6.35 -2.24 -5.26
N PHE A 112 6.02 -1.41 -4.26
CA PHE A 112 7.00 -0.99 -3.26
C PHE A 112 7.36 -2.09 -2.25
N ALA A 113 6.46 -3.04 -1.97
CA ALA A 113 6.80 -4.20 -1.17
C ALA A 113 7.78 -5.11 -1.92
N ALA A 114 7.51 -5.48 -3.17
CA ALA A 114 8.40 -6.29 -3.99
C ALA A 114 9.76 -5.58 -4.21
N LEU A 115 9.76 -4.29 -4.53
CA LEU A 115 10.97 -3.48 -4.68
C LEU A 115 11.82 -3.50 -3.41
N THR A 116 11.20 -3.30 -2.24
CA THR A 116 11.91 -3.30 -0.95
C THR A 116 12.62 -4.63 -0.71
N VAL A 117 11.89 -5.74 -0.85
CA VAL A 117 12.45 -7.08 -0.60
C VAL A 117 13.56 -7.41 -1.60
N ALA A 118 13.35 -7.14 -2.90
CA ALA A 118 14.34 -7.39 -3.93
C ALA A 118 15.61 -6.55 -3.70
N ALA A 119 15.47 -5.24 -3.44
CA ALA A 119 16.61 -4.35 -3.27
C ALA A 119 17.42 -4.65 -1.99
N VAL A 120 16.74 -4.99 -0.88
CA VAL A 120 17.41 -5.40 0.37
C VAL A 120 18.23 -6.67 0.15
N ARG A 121 17.66 -7.69 -0.53
CA ARG A 121 18.37 -8.92 -0.88
C ARG A 121 19.55 -8.67 -1.82
N THR A 122 19.34 -7.85 -2.87
CA THR A 122 20.41 -7.48 -3.82
C THR A 122 21.56 -6.74 -3.13
N ALA A 123 21.26 -5.92 -2.11
CA ALA A 123 22.27 -5.24 -1.29
C ALA A 123 22.98 -6.18 -0.30
N GLY A 124 22.66 -7.48 -0.29
CA GLY A 124 23.25 -8.46 0.63
C GLY A 124 22.88 -8.22 2.09
N MET A 125 21.68 -7.71 2.32
CA MET A 125 21.15 -7.48 3.67
C MET A 125 20.07 -8.49 4.02
N GLU A 126 20.03 -8.90 5.27
CA GLU A 126 18.93 -9.63 5.90
C GLU A 126 18.19 -8.68 6.83
N MET A 127 16.88 -8.60 6.68
CA MET A 127 16.02 -7.76 7.51
C MET A 127 14.84 -8.58 8.02
N SER A 128 14.39 -8.28 9.24
CA SER A 128 13.16 -8.83 9.79
C SER A 128 11.94 -8.40 8.97
N GLU A 129 10.85 -9.17 9.01
CA GLU A 129 9.58 -8.79 8.38
C GLU A 129 9.11 -7.41 8.86
N LYS A 130 9.25 -7.13 10.16
CA LYS A 130 9.00 -5.82 10.75
C LYS A 130 9.79 -4.71 10.06
N ASP A 131 11.10 -4.88 9.87
CA ASP A 131 11.95 -3.86 9.27
C ASP A 131 11.68 -3.70 7.77
N LEU A 132 11.41 -4.79 7.06
CA LEU A 132 10.95 -4.74 5.67
C LEU A 132 9.62 -3.98 5.54
N SER A 133 8.66 -4.22 6.44
CA SER A 133 7.37 -3.52 6.48
C SER A 133 7.55 -2.03 6.72
N ARG A 134 8.40 -1.64 7.68
CA ARG A 134 8.76 -0.25 7.95
C ARG A 134 9.38 0.42 6.72
N LEU A 135 10.31 -0.26 6.07
CA LEU A 135 10.99 0.25 4.90
C LEU A 135 10.04 0.38 3.69
N ALA A 136 9.21 -0.63 3.43
CA ALA A 136 8.22 -0.60 2.35
C ALA A 136 7.20 0.56 2.52
N ARG A 137 6.78 0.84 3.76
CA ARG A 137 5.94 1.98 4.11
C ARG A 137 6.48 3.30 3.57
N ARG A 138 7.79 3.51 3.64
CA ARG A 138 8.44 4.74 3.18
C ARG A 138 8.26 4.97 1.68
N GLY A 139 8.15 3.93 0.88
CA GLY A 139 7.86 4.00 -0.56
C GLY A 139 6.38 4.22 -0.85
N SER A 140 5.52 3.50 -0.15
CA SER A 140 4.05 3.62 -0.21
C SER A 140 3.47 3.16 1.13
N GLY A 141 2.68 3.99 1.81
CA GLY A 141 2.15 3.67 3.14
C GLY A 141 1.51 2.28 3.18
N SER A 142 0.60 1.98 2.26
CA SER A 142 -0.07 0.68 2.17
C SER A 142 0.85 -0.51 1.86
N ALA A 143 2.09 -0.27 1.36
CA ALA A 143 3.05 -1.33 1.09
C ALA A 143 3.51 -2.04 2.37
N ALA A 144 3.41 -1.38 3.52
CA ALA A 144 3.66 -2.02 4.81
C ALA A 144 2.85 -3.31 4.96
N ARG A 145 1.58 -3.32 4.50
CA ARG A 145 0.66 -4.47 4.61
C ARG A 145 0.82 -5.52 3.51
N SER A 146 1.65 -5.26 2.50
CA SER A 146 2.00 -6.23 1.46
C SER A 146 3.30 -6.99 1.74
N ILE A 147 3.92 -6.78 2.92
CA ILE A 147 5.08 -7.54 3.39
C ILE A 147 4.62 -8.79 4.16
N PRO A 148 3.84 -8.71 5.26
CA PRO A 148 3.30 -9.89 5.90
C PRO A 148 2.20 -10.54 5.03
N PRO A 149 2.03 -11.89 5.09
CA PRO A 149 1.00 -12.59 4.33
C PRO A 149 -0.37 -12.59 5.03
N GLY A 150 -1.42 -12.84 4.27
CA GLY A 150 -2.77 -13.12 4.76
C GLY A 150 -3.56 -11.88 5.15
N TYR A 151 -4.14 -11.91 6.33
CA TYR A 151 -4.84 -10.80 6.95
C TYR A 151 -3.85 -9.97 7.76
N VAL A 152 -3.73 -8.70 7.42
CA VAL A 152 -2.61 -7.89 7.89
C VAL A 152 -3.11 -6.60 8.55
N GLU A 153 -2.65 -6.35 9.75
CA GLU A 153 -2.85 -5.10 10.48
C GLU A 153 -1.60 -4.23 10.43
N TRP A 154 -1.75 -2.98 10.07
CA TRP A 154 -0.71 -1.97 10.20
C TRP A 154 -0.92 -1.18 11.49
N LEU A 155 0.01 -1.34 12.41
CA LEU A 155 0.09 -0.60 13.67
C LEU A 155 0.57 0.83 13.37
N PRO A 156 -0.20 1.87 13.73
CA PRO A 156 0.13 3.23 13.33
C PRO A 156 1.46 3.71 13.91
N GLY A 157 1.73 3.35 15.17
CA GLY A 157 2.91 3.82 15.88
C GLY A 157 2.94 5.34 16.08
N SER A 158 3.99 5.83 16.72
CA SER A 158 4.28 7.24 16.91
C SER A 158 5.61 7.66 16.28
N SER A 159 6.38 6.71 15.78
CA SER A 159 7.70 6.90 15.19
C SER A 159 7.95 5.92 14.02
N ASP A 160 9.09 6.08 13.34
CA ASP A 160 9.51 5.14 12.29
C ASP A 160 9.65 3.70 12.80
N ILE A 161 10.07 3.52 14.06
CA ILE A 161 10.43 2.20 14.61
C ILE A 161 9.19 1.37 14.98
N ASP A 162 8.11 1.99 15.41
CA ASP A 162 6.91 1.34 15.94
C ASP A 162 5.72 1.34 14.99
N SER A 163 5.88 1.92 13.78
CA SER A 163 4.88 1.89 12.71
C SER A 163 5.22 0.84 11.65
N TYR A 164 4.62 -0.34 11.75
CA TYR A 164 4.82 -1.49 10.88
C TYR A 164 3.57 -2.37 10.83
N ALA A 165 3.53 -3.30 9.88
CA ALA A 165 2.42 -4.22 9.73
C ALA A 165 2.78 -5.63 10.25
N VAL A 166 1.76 -6.34 10.72
CA VAL A 166 1.85 -7.73 11.20
C VAL A 166 0.72 -8.57 10.63
N SER A 167 0.98 -9.84 10.36
CA SER A 167 -0.09 -10.79 10.03
C SER A 167 -0.91 -11.09 11.29
N ILE A 168 -2.24 -10.94 11.21
CA ILE A 168 -3.19 -11.27 12.28
C ILE A 168 -3.90 -12.58 12.04
N ALA A 169 -3.86 -13.11 10.81
CA ALA A 169 -4.30 -14.45 10.44
C ALA A 169 -3.65 -14.85 9.09
N PRO A 170 -3.30 -16.13 8.91
CA PRO A 170 -2.71 -16.63 7.68
C PRO A 170 -3.74 -16.65 6.53
N PRO A 171 -3.29 -16.74 5.25
CA PRO A 171 -4.19 -16.69 4.08
C PRO A 171 -5.31 -17.75 4.12
N GLU A 172 -5.00 -18.95 4.58
CA GLU A 172 -5.91 -20.09 4.66
C GLU A 172 -6.90 -20.00 5.83
N HIS A 173 -6.75 -19.02 6.72
CA HIS A 173 -7.64 -18.86 7.86
C HIS A 173 -9.09 -18.66 7.43
N TRP A 174 -9.32 -17.82 6.43
CA TRP A 174 -10.65 -17.52 5.92
C TRP A 174 -10.60 -17.24 4.42
N PRO A 175 -11.09 -18.14 3.55
CA PRO A 175 -11.02 -17.97 2.10
C PRO A 175 -12.09 -16.97 1.61
N LEU A 176 -11.81 -15.67 1.76
CA LEU A 176 -12.63 -14.60 1.18
C LEU A 176 -12.24 -14.35 -0.28
N THR A 177 -13.25 -14.07 -1.10
CA THR A 177 -13.07 -13.66 -2.48
C THR A 177 -13.43 -12.18 -2.62
N ASP A 178 -12.53 -11.39 -3.23
CA ASP A 178 -12.77 -10.00 -3.60
C ASP A 178 -13.26 -9.93 -5.06
N CYS A 179 -14.50 -9.49 -5.26
CA CYS A 179 -15.07 -9.30 -6.59
C CYS A 179 -14.91 -7.84 -7.02
N ILE A 180 -14.03 -7.58 -7.97
CA ILE A 180 -13.68 -6.24 -8.42
C ILE A 180 -14.52 -5.84 -9.62
N ALA A 181 -15.42 -4.87 -9.46
CA ALA A 181 -16.15 -4.26 -10.55
C ALA A 181 -15.36 -3.09 -11.16
N ILE A 182 -14.95 -3.24 -12.41
CA ILE A 182 -14.22 -2.19 -13.13
C ILE A 182 -15.24 -1.24 -13.77
N VAL A 183 -15.37 -0.05 -13.20
CA VAL A 183 -16.29 0.99 -13.68
C VAL A 183 -15.62 1.90 -14.71
N GLU A 184 -14.31 2.16 -14.53
CA GLU A 184 -13.48 2.95 -15.42
C GLU A 184 -12.03 2.46 -15.32
N ASP A 185 -11.32 2.42 -16.43
CA ASP A 185 -9.91 2.02 -16.52
C ASP A 185 -8.95 3.22 -16.61
N ALA A 186 -9.48 4.45 -16.67
CA ALA A 186 -8.68 5.66 -16.72
C ALA A 186 -7.96 5.94 -15.38
N HIS A 187 -6.82 6.61 -15.47
CA HIS A 187 -6.08 7.05 -14.29
C HIS A 187 -6.90 8.04 -13.45
N LYS A 188 -6.94 7.84 -12.14
CA LYS A 188 -7.61 8.75 -11.19
C LYS A 188 -7.01 10.15 -11.29
N LYS A 189 -7.86 11.18 -11.32
CA LYS A 189 -7.44 12.59 -11.34
C LYS A 189 -6.62 12.95 -10.09
N THR A 190 -7.05 12.48 -8.91
CA THR A 190 -6.37 12.69 -7.64
C THR A 190 -5.83 11.35 -7.13
N GLY A 191 -4.51 11.24 -7.02
CA GLY A 191 -3.85 10.05 -6.49
C GLY A 191 -3.99 9.93 -4.97
N SER A 192 -3.72 8.73 -4.42
CA SER A 192 -3.80 8.50 -2.97
C SER A 192 -2.84 9.39 -2.16
N SER A 193 -1.64 9.67 -2.68
CA SER A 193 -0.67 10.53 -1.97
C SER A 193 -1.21 11.95 -1.76
N GLU A 194 -1.84 12.53 -2.77
CA GLU A 194 -2.51 13.83 -2.66
C GLU A 194 -3.72 13.76 -1.75
N GLY A 195 -4.54 12.70 -1.87
CA GLY A 195 -5.69 12.48 -0.99
C GLY A 195 -5.31 12.43 0.49
N HIS A 196 -4.18 11.81 0.85
CA HIS A 196 -3.68 11.81 2.22
C HIS A 196 -3.36 13.22 2.74
N LEU A 197 -2.79 14.07 1.89
CA LEU A 197 -2.52 15.47 2.25
C LEU A 197 -3.81 16.27 2.47
N LEU A 198 -4.79 16.07 1.59
CA LEU A 198 -6.07 16.77 1.65
C LEU A 198 -6.97 16.30 2.80
N ALA A 199 -6.80 15.08 3.30
CA ALA A 199 -7.59 14.54 4.43
C ALA A 199 -7.60 15.47 5.65
N ARG A 200 -6.47 16.15 5.93
CA ARG A 200 -6.34 17.09 7.07
C ARG A 200 -7.22 18.33 6.94
N THR A 201 -7.68 18.66 5.75
CA THR A 201 -8.52 19.82 5.49
C THR A 201 -10.01 19.55 5.74
N SER A 202 -10.39 18.27 5.88
CA SER A 202 -11.77 17.87 6.16
C SER A 202 -12.11 18.06 7.64
N PRO A 203 -13.25 18.71 7.97
CA PRO A 203 -13.72 18.82 9.36
C PRO A 203 -14.14 17.47 9.96
N LEU A 204 -14.31 16.41 9.14
CA LEU A 204 -14.73 15.08 9.58
C LEU A 204 -13.54 14.17 9.90
N GLN A 205 -12.30 14.54 9.51
CA GLN A 205 -11.14 13.66 9.68
C GLN A 205 -10.84 13.32 11.13
N SER A 206 -10.94 14.28 12.03
CA SER A 206 -10.67 14.06 13.46
C SER A 206 -11.64 13.05 14.09
N ALA A 207 -12.93 13.15 13.78
CA ALA A 207 -13.95 12.21 14.26
C ALA A 207 -13.72 10.80 13.68
N ARG A 208 -13.38 10.71 12.38
CA ARG A 208 -13.05 9.44 11.73
C ARG A 208 -11.84 8.75 12.39
N VAL A 209 -10.79 9.51 12.69
CA VAL A 209 -9.57 8.99 13.33
C VAL A 209 -9.84 8.58 14.77
N ALA A 210 -10.62 9.36 15.53
CA ALA A 210 -10.95 9.05 16.93
C ALA A 210 -11.69 7.71 17.10
N ASP A 211 -12.55 7.33 16.12
CA ASP A 211 -13.28 6.05 16.14
C ASP A 211 -12.52 4.89 15.48
N ALA A 212 -11.38 5.14 14.87
CA ALA A 212 -10.66 4.11 14.09
C ALA A 212 -10.21 2.92 14.96
N GLY A 213 -9.79 3.16 16.20
CA GLY A 213 -9.40 2.09 17.13
C GLY A 213 -10.52 1.08 17.36
N ARG A 214 -11.72 1.56 17.64
CA ARG A 214 -12.91 0.69 17.82
C ARG A 214 -13.20 -0.15 16.57
N ARG A 215 -13.14 0.45 15.38
CA ARG A 215 -13.38 -0.27 14.12
C ARG A 215 -12.29 -1.32 13.85
N ILE A 216 -11.03 -1.02 14.18
CA ILE A 216 -9.92 -1.99 14.08
C ILE A 216 -10.15 -3.19 14.98
N ASP A 217 -10.51 -2.97 16.26
CA ASP A 217 -10.74 -4.06 17.21
C ASP A 217 -11.91 -4.95 16.79
N LEU A 218 -13.00 -4.36 16.32
CA LEU A 218 -14.15 -5.09 15.78
C LEU A 218 -13.79 -5.86 14.50
N CYS A 219 -13.03 -5.25 13.58
CA CYS A 219 -12.62 -5.89 12.34
C CYS A 219 -11.67 -7.08 12.62
N ARG A 220 -10.72 -6.92 13.52
CA ARG A 220 -9.84 -8.02 13.97
C ARG A 220 -10.66 -9.17 14.55
N ASN A 221 -11.65 -8.87 15.41
CA ASN A 221 -12.54 -9.88 15.99
C ASN A 221 -13.39 -10.58 14.91
N ALA A 222 -13.96 -9.83 13.95
CA ALA A 222 -14.72 -10.38 12.83
C ALA A 222 -13.88 -11.35 11.99
N ILE A 223 -12.63 -10.98 11.67
CA ILE A 223 -11.71 -11.86 10.95
C ILE A 223 -11.42 -13.12 11.76
N GLN A 224 -11.06 -13.00 13.04
CA GLN A 224 -10.73 -14.14 13.88
C GLN A 224 -11.90 -15.12 14.04
N LYS A 225 -13.13 -14.62 14.12
CA LYS A 225 -14.35 -15.43 14.24
C LYS A 225 -14.98 -15.82 12.90
N LYS A 226 -14.46 -15.30 11.80
CA LYS A 226 -15.04 -15.48 10.46
C LYS A 226 -16.50 -14.96 10.38
N ASP A 227 -16.76 -13.86 11.08
CA ASP A 227 -18.07 -13.22 11.14
C ASP A 227 -18.22 -12.26 9.94
N PHE A 228 -18.84 -12.75 8.87
CA PHE A 228 -18.99 -12.00 7.63
C PHE A 228 -19.96 -10.84 7.77
N ASP A 229 -21.04 -11.01 8.55
CA ASP A 229 -22.03 -9.95 8.75
C ASP A 229 -21.42 -8.73 9.45
N LEU A 230 -20.64 -8.97 10.51
CA LEU A 230 -19.94 -7.89 11.19
C LEU A 230 -18.87 -7.27 10.28
N LEU A 231 -18.10 -8.10 9.54
CA LEU A 231 -17.04 -7.61 8.65
C LEU A 231 -17.62 -6.72 7.54
N SER A 232 -18.73 -7.14 6.90
CA SER A 232 -19.36 -6.38 5.80
C SER A 232 -19.87 -5.02 6.28
N GLN A 233 -20.54 -4.96 7.43
CA GLN A 233 -21.01 -3.71 8.03
C GLN A 233 -19.85 -2.76 8.32
N LEU A 234 -18.72 -3.28 8.83
CA LEU A 234 -17.54 -2.46 9.13
C LEU A 234 -16.85 -1.92 7.87
N ILE A 235 -16.74 -2.74 6.82
CA ILE A 235 -16.14 -2.34 5.54
C ILE A 235 -16.97 -1.20 4.91
N GLU A 236 -18.30 -1.36 4.87
CA GLU A 236 -19.20 -0.32 4.35
C GLU A 236 -19.07 0.98 5.16
N LEU A 237 -19.13 0.88 6.49
CA LEU A 237 -19.02 2.04 7.38
C LEU A 237 -17.70 2.78 7.17
N ASP A 238 -16.56 2.05 7.17
CA ASP A 238 -15.23 2.67 7.03
C ASP A 238 -15.05 3.29 5.64
N SER A 239 -15.56 2.64 4.59
CA SER A 239 -15.59 3.19 3.23
C SER A 239 -16.38 4.50 3.17
N ASN A 240 -17.60 4.52 3.72
CA ASN A 240 -18.45 5.71 3.75
C ASN A 240 -17.80 6.86 4.53
N LEU A 241 -17.17 6.58 5.67
CA LEU A 241 -16.44 7.58 6.46
C LEU A 241 -15.24 8.15 5.70
N LEU A 242 -14.48 7.31 4.97
CA LEU A 242 -13.37 7.79 4.13
C LEU A 242 -13.87 8.72 3.03
N HIS A 243 -14.95 8.32 2.33
CA HIS A 243 -15.51 9.13 1.24
C HIS A 243 -16.15 10.42 1.75
N ALA A 244 -16.76 10.41 2.96
CA ALA A 244 -17.23 11.63 3.60
C ALA A 244 -16.09 12.63 3.87
N VAL A 245 -14.95 12.13 4.34
CA VAL A 245 -13.72 12.96 4.48
C VAL A 245 -13.26 13.48 3.13
N ALA A 246 -13.23 12.65 2.08
CA ALA A 246 -12.83 13.07 0.75
C ALA A 246 -13.77 14.15 0.17
N PHE A 247 -15.08 13.99 0.29
CA PHE A 247 -16.06 14.98 -0.16
C PHE A 247 -15.99 16.31 0.57
N THR A 248 -15.56 16.31 1.82
CA THR A 248 -15.48 17.51 2.66
C THR A 248 -14.06 18.07 2.78
N SER A 249 -13.08 17.51 2.06
CA SER A 249 -11.73 18.06 1.95
C SER A 249 -11.72 19.35 1.09
N ASN A 250 -10.65 20.12 1.18
CA ASN A 250 -10.50 21.34 0.40
C ASN A 250 -9.18 21.30 -0.41
N PRO A 251 -9.24 21.19 -1.74
CA PRO A 251 -10.44 20.99 -2.57
C PRO A 251 -11.13 19.64 -2.31
N PRO A 252 -12.45 19.53 -2.59
CA PRO A 252 -13.16 18.27 -2.40
C PRO A 252 -12.73 17.22 -3.43
N ILE A 253 -12.65 15.96 -2.99
CA ILE A 253 -12.31 14.83 -3.84
C ILE A 253 -13.53 13.92 -3.98
N THR A 254 -13.88 13.60 -5.24
CA THR A 254 -14.92 12.64 -5.58
C THR A 254 -14.29 11.45 -6.30
N TYR A 255 -14.29 10.29 -5.65
CA TYR A 255 -13.81 9.04 -6.24
C TYR A 255 -14.94 8.21 -6.86
N TRP A 256 -16.18 8.41 -6.40
CA TRP A 256 -17.33 7.67 -6.93
C TRP A 256 -17.84 8.29 -8.22
N LEU A 257 -18.01 7.44 -9.22
CA LEU A 257 -18.68 7.77 -10.46
C LEU A 257 -20.18 7.43 -10.34
N PRO A 258 -21.05 7.97 -11.22
CA PRO A 258 -22.47 7.59 -11.23
C PRO A 258 -22.67 6.08 -11.29
N GLN A 259 -21.90 5.36 -12.10
CA GLN A 259 -21.94 3.90 -12.22
C GLN A 259 -21.53 3.20 -10.92
N THR A 260 -20.60 3.76 -10.15
CA THR A 260 -20.24 3.25 -8.82
C THR A 260 -21.44 3.26 -7.89
N LEU A 261 -22.21 4.36 -7.88
CA LEU A 261 -23.41 4.47 -7.05
C LEU A 261 -24.51 3.48 -7.47
N VAL A 262 -24.70 3.27 -8.78
CA VAL A 262 -25.63 2.27 -9.30
C VAL A 262 -25.23 0.86 -8.83
N LEU A 263 -23.95 0.49 -8.92
CA LEU A 263 -23.46 -0.79 -8.45
C LEU A 263 -23.65 -0.96 -6.93
N MET A 264 -23.31 0.06 -6.15
CA MET A 264 -23.49 0.04 -4.69
C MET A 264 -24.97 -0.17 -4.28
N GLN A 265 -25.93 0.32 -5.07
CA GLN A 265 -27.36 0.07 -4.86
C GLN A 265 -27.79 -1.33 -5.28
N ALA A 266 -27.17 -1.91 -6.31
CA ALA A 266 -27.53 -3.22 -6.84
C ALA A 266 -27.02 -4.40 -5.99
N VAL A 267 -25.96 -4.20 -5.18
CA VAL A 267 -25.38 -5.25 -4.32
C VAL A 267 -25.92 -5.21 -2.88
N LYS A 268 -26.79 -4.27 -2.56
CA LYS A 268 -27.53 -4.19 -1.28
C LYS A 268 -28.84 -4.97 -1.35
#